data_0967484048df20c139d34eccd70fc204
#
_entry.id   0967484048df20c139d34eccd70fc204
#
_cell.length_a   1.000
_cell.length_b   1.000
_cell.length_c   1.000
_cell.angle_alpha   90.00
_cell.angle_beta   90.00
_cell.angle_gamma   90.00
#
_symmetry.space_group_name_H-M   'P 1'
#
loop_
_entity.id
_entity.type
_entity.pdbx_description
1 polymer ?
#
loop_
_entity_poly.entity_id
_entity_poly.type
_entity_poly.pdbx_seq_one_letter_code
_entity_poly.pdbx_strand_id
1 'polypeptide(L)'
;KAYDESFEKYKIEDGHFTLAVKADKELKSKLKKEHLKLSEIFYKDVERKNEHSVRIYTQNDDVNKICVMDGKFPKNKDEIIIDRLYAENNGIAIGDKFDVDGKKFTVSGVAAFSNYSALFKNNTDMMFDANKFTVAMVTKKGFERFSDDELHYCYAYRWNYRGYSEQKASDKSDDVKDILKETGLLTDFVKASDNQAITFTGEDMGGDLVMIITLLYIVMVVLAFVFAVTTRSTIEKEASTIGTLRALGYTRGELIRHYLTLPIWVTLISAVIGNILGYTCMKDV
;
A
#
# COMPACT_ATOMS: atom_id res chain seq x y z
N LYS A 1 -9.17 -6.56 4.17
CA LYS A 1 -9.21 -8.02 3.89
C LYS A 1 -8.13 -8.44 2.90
N ALA A 2 -8.08 -7.93 1.65
CA ALA A 2 -7.01 -8.25 0.70
C ALA A 2 -5.63 -7.81 1.21
N TYR A 3 -5.55 -6.65 1.83
CA TYR A 3 -4.34 -6.13 2.47
C TYR A 3 -3.87 -7.07 3.60
N ASP A 4 -4.73 -7.46 4.52
CA ASP A 4 -4.41 -8.38 5.63
C ASP A 4 -4.00 -9.77 5.13
N GLU A 5 -4.65 -10.27 4.08
CA GLU A 5 -4.29 -11.54 3.43
C GLU A 5 -2.87 -11.48 2.83
N SER A 6 -2.45 -10.32 2.32
CA SER A 6 -1.10 -10.13 1.77
C SER A 6 -0.01 -10.20 2.84
N PHE A 7 -0.26 -9.68 4.05
CA PHE A 7 0.68 -9.75 5.18
C PHE A 7 1.04 -11.18 5.55
N GLU A 8 0.05 -12.09 5.56
CA GLU A 8 0.32 -13.50 5.85
C GLU A 8 0.94 -14.24 4.67
N LYS A 9 0.43 -14.02 3.45
CA LYS A 9 0.91 -14.68 2.23
C LYS A 9 2.38 -14.39 1.96
N TYR A 10 2.77 -13.12 2.08
CA TYR A 10 4.15 -12.69 1.83
C TYR A 10 5.00 -12.61 3.09
N LYS A 11 4.45 -13.00 4.25
CA LYS A 11 5.13 -12.97 5.55
C LYS A 11 5.74 -11.59 5.84
N ILE A 12 4.97 -10.53 5.62
CA ILE A 12 5.44 -9.17 5.90
C ILE A 12 5.79 -9.05 7.38
N GLU A 13 6.87 -8.37 7.68
CA GLU A 13 7.39 -8.17 9.03
C GLU A 13 6.39 -7.41 9.93
N ASP A 14 6.46 -7.64 11.24
CA ASP A 14 5.77 -6.83 12.24
C ASP A 14 6.63 -5.63 12.70
N GLY A 15 7.88 -5.60 12.25
CA GLY A 15 8.83 -4.52 12.39
C GLY A 15 10.26 -5.00 12.14
N HIS A 16 11.17 -4.03 12.10
CA HIS A 16 12.59 -4.30 11.96
C HIS A 16 13.43 -3.36 12.81
N PHE A 17 14.67 -3.74 13.02
CA PHE A 17 15.67 -2.91 13.69
C PHE A 17 17.05 -3.13 13.07
N THR A 18 17.88 -2.11 13.16
CA THR A 18 19.26 -2.14 12.68
C THR A 18 20.22 -2.00 13.87
N LEU A 19 21.28 -2.76 13.86
CA LEU A 19 22.34 -2.72 14.87
C LEU A 19 23.65 -2.24 14.25
N ALA A 20 24.48 -1.57 15.06
CA ALA A 20 25.82 -1.15 14.65
C ALA A 20 26.75 -2.34 14.35
N VAL A 21 26.50 -3.49 14.95
CA VAL A 21 27.25 -4.73 14.72
C VAL A 21 26.30 -5.93 14.68
N LYS A 22 26.79 -7.04 14.14
CA LYS A 22 25.99 -8.26 14.06
C LYS A 22 25.59 -8.77 15.46
N ALA A 23 24.28 -9.06 15.65
CA ALA A 23 23.73 -9.60 16.89
C ALA A 23 24.43 -10.92 17.29
N ASP A 24 24.86 -11.01 18.52
CA ASP A 24 25.41 -12.22 19.10
C ASP A 24 24.34 -13.27 19.46
N LYS A 25 24.78 -14.41 19.96
CA LYS A 25 23.86 -15.50 20.35
C LYS A 25 23.04 -15.16 21.58
N GLU A 26 23.57 -14.35 22.49
CA GLU A 26 22.91 -13.97 23.74
C GLU A 26 21.73 -13.06 23.43
N LEU A 27 21.95 -12.00 22.64
CA LEU A 27 20.88 -11.08 22.23
C LEU A 27 19.79 -11.81 21.45
N LYS A 28 20.17 -12.67 20.49
CA LYS A 28 19.18 -13.48 19.75
C LYS A 28 18.36 -14.39 20.67
N SER A 29 18.98 -14.93 21.72
CA SER A 29 18.29 -15.76 22.71
C SER A 29 17.34 -14.94 23.58
N LYS A 30 17.74 -13.73 24.01
CA LYS A 30 16.87 -12.79 24.73
C LYS A 30 15.63 -12.43 23.91
N LEU A 31 15.82 -12.01 22.66
CA LEU A 31 14.73 -11.67 21.77
C LEU A 31 13.78 -12.84 21.47
N LYS A 32 14.30 -14.05 21.38
CA LYS A 32 13.47 -15.24 21.17
C LYS A 32 12.51 -15.52 22.33
N LYS A 33 12.83 -15.09 23.55
CA LYS A 33 11.94 -15.22 24.72
C LYS A 33 10.70 -14.33 24.62
N GLU A 34 10.77 -13.27 23.80
CA GLU A 34 9.63 -12.39 23.53
C GLU A 34 8.61 -12.99 22.52
N HIS A 35 8.73 -14.28 22.24
CA HIS A 35 7.83 -15.01 21.35
C HIS A 35 7.77 -14.45 19.91
N LEU A 36 8.89 -13.97 19.41
CA LEU A 36 9.04 -13.53 18.02
C LEU A 36 9.99 -14.43 17.23
N LYS A 37 9.78 -14.48 15.92
CA LYS A 37 10.71 -15.06 14.96
C LYS A 37 11.56 -13.94 14.40
N LEU A 38 12.88 -14.06 14.56
CA LEU A 38 13.87 -13.11 14.05
C LEU A 38 14.45 -13.60 12.71
N SER A 39 14.54 -12.73 11.72
CA SER A 39 15.11 -13.01 10.40
C SER A 39 16.18 -11.96 10.06
N GLU A 40 17.35 -12.42 9.58
CA GLU A 40 18.42 -11.53 9.11
C GLU A 40 18.01 -11.00 7.71
N ILE A 41 17.85 -9.70 7.58
CA ILE A 41 17.54 -9.00 6.32
C ILE A 41 18.61 -7.95 6.03
N PHE A 42 19.87 -8.37 6.13
CA PHE A 42 21.01 -7.49 5.88
C PHE A 42 20.97 -6.92 4.48
N TYR A 43 21.28 -5.64 4.37
CA TYR A 43 21.28 -4.94 3.10
C TYR A 43 22.51 -4.04 2.94
N LYS A 44 22.77 -3.65 1.71
CA LYS A 44 23.78 -2.64 1.37
C LYS A 44 23.10 -1.54 0.56
N ASP A 45 23.29 -0.29 0.97
CA ASP A 45 22.86 0.88 0.20
C ASP A 45 24.00 1.31 -0.71
N VAL A 46 23.80 1.23 -2.00
CA VAL A 46 24.85 1.42 -3.00
C VAL A 46 24.42 2.54 -3.97
N GLU A 47 25.36 3.43 -4.26
CA GLU A 47 25.13 4.51 -5.21
C GLU A 47 25.21 3.99 -6.66
N ARG A 48 24.36 4.55 -7.50
CA ARG A 48 24.34 4.35 -8.94
C ARG A 48 24.51 5.70 -9.64
N LYS A 49 24.86 5.72 -10.91
CA LYS A 49 25.01 6.95 -11.70
C LYS A 49 23.78 7.84 -11.59
N ASN A 50 23.97 9.16 -11.73
CA ASN A 50 22.92 10.20 -11.71
C ASN A 50 22.16 10.29 -10.39
N GLU A 51 22.84 10.14 -9.26
CA GLU A 51 22.27 10.20 -7.91
C GLU A 51 21.19 9.14 -7.62
N HIS A 52 21.16 8.05 -8.40
CA HIS A 52 20.29 6.92 -8.06
C HIS A 52 20.94 6.09 -6.95
N SER A 53 20.12 5.53 -6.07
CA SER A 53 20.58 4.60 -5.04
C SER A 53 19.79 3.30 -5.07
N VAL A 54 20.49 2.22 -4.74
CA VAL A 54 19.95 0.87 -4.77
C VAL A 54 20.17 0.21 -3.43
N ARG A 55 19.10 -0.19 -2.76
CA ARG A 55 19.16 -1.03 -1.56
C ARG A 55 19.14 -2.50 -1.97
N ILE A 56 20.24 -3.18 -1.72
CA ILE A 56 20.47 -4.54 -2.21
C ILE A 56 20.31 -5.53 -1.06
N TYR A 57 19.44 -6.52 -1.28
CA TYR A 57 19.20 -7.65 -0.39
C TYR A 57 19.67 -8.97 -1.00
N THR A 58 19.81 -9.97 -0.14
CA THR A 58 19.85 -11.37 -0.57
C THR A 58 18.46 -12.00 -0.46
N GLN A 59 18.20 -13.04 -1.23
CA GLN A 59 16.95 -13.79 -1.15
C GLN A 59 16.69 -14.28 0.28
N ASN A 60 15.49 -14.04 0.78
CA ASN A 60 14.98 -14.50 2.06
C ASN A 60 13.56 -15.05 1.90
N ASP A 61 13.34 -16.31 2.27
CA ASP A 61 12.03 -16.97 2.18
C ASP A 61 11.27 -16.97 3.52
N ASP A 62 11.92 -16.47 4.58
CA ASP A 62 11.37 -16.47 5.93
C ASP A 62 10.48 -15.25 6.23
N VAL A 63 10.81 -14.10 5.64
CA VAL A 63 10.14 -12.82 5.87
C VAL A 63 10.20 -11.98 4.59
N ASN A 64 9.26 -11.06 4.42
CA ASN A 64 9.21 -10.09 3.32
C ASN A 64 9.40 -10.71 1.94
N LYS A 65 8.62 -11.75 1.65
CA LYS A 65 8.71 -12.46 0.37
C LYS A 65 8.36 -11.53 -0.78
N ILE A 66 9.21 -11.53 -1.80
CA ILE A 66 8.91 -10.76 -3.02
C ILE A 66 7.94 -11.51 -3.93
N CYS A 67 7.14 -10.75 -4.68
CA CYS A 67 6.29 -11.25 -5.75
C CYS A 67 6.98 -10.97 -7.10
N VAL A 68 7.50 -12.01 -7.75
CA VAL A 68 8.05 -11.86 -9.11
C VAL A 68 6.89 -11.57 -10.06
N MET A 69 6.92 -10.39 -10.69
CA MET A 69 5.89 -9.94 -11.62
C MET A 69 6.20 -10.40 -13.05
N ASP A 70 7.48 -10.36 -13.43
CA ASP A 70 7.95 -10.87 -14.70
C ASP A 70 9.41 -11.37 -14.59
N GLY A 71 9.80 -12.32 -15.41
CA GLY A 71 11.12 -12.93 -15.39
C GLY A 71 11.32 -13.99 -14.32
N LYS A 72 12.45 -14.00 -13.64
CA LYS A 72 12.84 -15.04 -12.67
C LYS A 72 13.76 -14.50 -11.58
N PHE A 73 13.84 -15.25 -10.47
CA PHE A 73 14.84 -15.01 -9.42
C PHE A 73 16.27 -15.11 -9.97
N PRO A 74 17.21 -14.28 -9.47
CA PRO A 74 18.62 -14.38 -9.77
C PRO A 74 19.17 -15.77 -9.42
N LYS A 75 19.88 -16.41 -10.36
CA LYS A 75 20.55 -17.71 -10.15
C LYS A 75 22.06 -17.59 -10.10
N ASN A 76 22.59 -16.58 -10.75
CA ASN A 76 24.02 -16.34 -10.89
C ASN A 76 24.42 -15.05 -10.16
N LYS A 77 25.72 -14.92 -9.85
CA LYS A 77 26.30 -13.73 -9.19
C LYS A 77 26.14 -12.43 -9.99
N ASP A 78 25.89 -12.53 -11.29
CA ASP A 78 25.79 -11.42 -12.23
C ASP A 78 24.33 -11.15 -12.64
N GLU A 79 23.35 -11.73 -11.94
CA GLU A 79 21.92 -11.48 -12.13
C GLU A 79 21.36 -10.69 -10.96
N ILE A 80 20.38 -9.83 -11.27
CA ILE A 80 19.66 -8.96 -10.30
C ILE A 80 18.17 -8.92 -10.63
N ILE A 81 17.33 -8.91 -9.61
CA ILE A 81 15.93 -8.58 -9.73
C ILE A 81 15.70 -7.23 -9.05
N ILE A 82 14.93 -6.35 -9.69
CA ILE A 82 14.71 -4.97 -9.23
C ILE A 82 13.21 -4.70 -9.03
N ASP A 83 12.90 -3.64 -8.33
CA ASP A 83 11.50 -3.23 -8.16
C ASP A 83 10.87 -2.85 -9.51
N ARG A 84 9.60 -3.26 -9.68
CA ARG A 84 8.84 -3.06 -10.91
C ARG A 84 8.62 -1.58 -11.23
N LEU A 85 8.23 -0.78 -10.24
CA LEU A 85 7.91 0.63 -10.46
C LEU A 85 9.15 1.42 -10.88
N TYR A 86 10.29 1.15 -10.23
CA TYR A 86 11.56 1.74 -10.65
C TYR A 86 11.96 1.32 -12.07
N ALA A 87 11.79 0.04 -12.41
CA ALA A 87 12.10 -0.48 -13.75
C ALA A 87 11.25 0.22 -14.82
N GLU A 88 9.95 0.34 -14.61
CA GLU A 88 9.02 1.04 -15.50
C GLU A 88 9.39 2.51 -15.67
N ASN A 89 9.62 3.24 -14.56
CA ASN A 89 9.95 4.67 -14.60
C ASN A 89 11.27 4.96 -15.31
N ASN A 90 12.20 4.02 -15.30
CA ASN A 90 13.52 4.19 -15.92
C ASN A 90 13.66 3.44 -17.27
N GLY A 91 12.60 2.83 -17.77
CA GLY A 91 12.62 2.10 -19.05
C GLY A 91 13.57 0.90 -19.06
N ILE A 92 13.72 0.20 -17.92
CA ILE A 92 14.61 -0.94 -17.76
C ILE A 92 13.85 -2.23 -18.04
N ALA A 93 14.33 -3.04 -18.98
CA ALA A 93 13.73 -4.31 -19.36
C ALA A 93 14.55 -5.51 -18.83
N ILE A 94 13.89 -6.67 -18.79
CA ILE A 94 14.56 -7.94 -18.49
C ILE A 94 15.59 -8.22 -19.57
N GLY A 95 16.82 -8.58 -19.14
CA GLY A 95 17.96 -8.79 -20.01
C GLY A 95 18.89 -7.58 -20.11
N ASP A 96 18.44 -6.40 -19.71
CA ASP A 96 19.27 -5.20 -19.74
C ASP A 96 20.45 -5.27 -18.76
N LYS A 97 21.46 -4.47 -19.05
CA LYS A 97 22.61 -4.32 -18.16
C LYS A 97 22.32 -3.25 -17.12
N PHE A 98 22.44 -3.64 -15.88
CA PHE A 98 22.23 -2.80 -14.71
C PHE A 98 23.54 -2.60 -13.98
N ASP A 99 24.09 -1.38 -14.07
CA ASP A 99 25.37 -1.04 -13.43
C ASP A 99 25.08 -0.45 -12.03
N VAL A 100 25.69 -1.03 -11.01
CA VAL A 100 25.63 -0.56 -9.63
C VAL A 100 27.04 -0.54 -9.08
N ASP A 101 27.56 0.62 -8.70
CA ASP A 101 28.91 0.82 -8.19
C ASP A 101 29.97 0.17 -9.10
N GLY A 102 29.89 0.41 -10.42
CA GLY A 102 30.79 -0.17 -11.41
C GLY A 102 30.68 -1.70 -11.62
N LYS A 103 29.77 -2.36 -10.90
CA LYS A 103 29.51 -3.80 -11.03
C LYS A 103 28.32 -4.03 -11.95
N LYS A 104 28.53 -4.73 -13.03
CA LYS A 104 27.52 -5.01 -14.06
C LYS A 104 26.72 -6.25 -13.69
N PHE A 105 25.40 -6.08 -13.66
CA PHE A 105 24.41 -7.15 -13.53
C PHE A 105 23.57 -7.25 -14.80
N THR A 106 22.89 -8.37 -14.97
CA THR A 106 21.81 -8.53 -15.95
C THR A 106 20.49 -8.60 -15.20
N VAL A 107 19.53 -7.80 -15.58
CA VAL A 107 18.20 -7.85 -14.97
C VAL A 107 17.53 -9.17 -15.31
N SER A 108 17.35 -10.03 -14.33
CA SER A 108 16.73 -11.36 -14.48
C SER A 108 15.22 -11.35 -14.34
N GLY A 109 14.69 -10.31 -13.73
CA GLY A 109 13.25 -10.12 -13.52
C GLY A 109 12.94 -8.81 -12.85
N VAL A 110 11.66 -8.50 -12.77
CA VAL A 110 11.09 -7.40 -12.00
C VAL A 110 10.10 -7.95 -10.98
N ALA A 111 10.06 -7.32 -9.80
CA ALA A 111 9.27 -7.82 -8.68
C ALA A 111 8.59 -6.69 -7.91
N ALA A 112 7.52 -7.03 -7.19
CA ALA A 112 7.00 -6.22 -6.09
C ALA A 112 7.60 -6.74 -4.78
N PHE A 113 8.22 -5.84 -4.02
CA PHE A 113 8.77 -6.13 -2.71
C PHE A 113 7.68 -5.90 -1.66
N SER A 114 7.30 -6.95 -0.95
CA SER A 114 6.10 -6.93 -0.09
C SER A 114 6.18 -5.95 1.08
N ASN A 115 7.37 -5.58 1.51
CA ASN A 115 7.63 -4.58 2.53
C ASN A 115 7.91 -3.17 1.97
N TYR A 116 7.72 -2.99 0.65
CA TYR A 116 7.83 -1.71 -0.06
C TYR A 116 6.58 -1.49 -0.92
N SER A 117 5.48 -1.11 -0.30
CA SER A 117 4.29 -0.65 -1.04
C SER A 117 4.56 0.68 -1.74
N ALA A 118 5.51 1.46 -1.21
CA ALA A 118 6.09 2.64 -1.85
C ALA A 118 7.60 2.68 -1.58
N LEU A 119 8.37 3.19 -2.53
CA LEU A 119 9.84 3.17 -2.50
C LEU A 119 10.42 4.32 -1.65
N PHE A 120 10.12 4.32 -0.35
CA PHE A 120 10.79 5.19 0.62
C PHE A 120 12.19 4.66 0.92
N LYS A 121 13.22 5.51 0.78
CA LYS A 121 14.60 5.14 1.15
C LYS A 121 14.76 5.09 2.66
N ASN A 122 14.22 6.11 3.36
CA ASN A 122 14.23 6.21 4.81
C ASN A 122 12.80 6.43 5.34
N ASN A 123 12.54 5.95 6.54
CA ASN A 123 11.23 6.10 7.17
C ASN A 123 10.90 7.56 7.57
N THR A 124 11.84 8.47 7.45
CA THR A 124 11.68 9.91 7.72
C THR A 124 11.52 10.75 6.47
N ASP A 125 11.57 10.14 5.29
CA ASP A 125 11.43 10.86 4.02
C ASP A 125 9.99 11.36 3.88
N MET A 126 9.80 12.60 3.42
CA MET A 126 8.47 13.18 3.22
C MET A 126 7.75 12.62 1.98
N MET A 127 8.52 12.13 1.01
CA MET A 127 8.01 11.55 -0.25
C MET A 127 8.92 10.41 -0.68
N PHE A 128 8.34 9.39 -1.30
CA PHE A 128 9.12 8.36 -1.97
C PHE A 128 9.58 8.84 -3.36
N ASP A 129 10.71 8.33 -3.83
CA ASP A 129 11.23 8.66 -5.17
C ASP A 129 11.54 7.38 -5.96
N ALA A 130 10.51 6.84 -6.60
CA ALA A 130 10.63 5.66 -7.46
C ALA A 130 11.40 5.89 -8.78
N ASN A 131 11.86 7.11 -9.04
CA ASN A 131 12.75 7.40 -10.17
C ASN A 131 14.22 7.20 -9.79
N LYS A 132 14.59 7.55 -8.54
CA LYS A 132 15.98 7.56 -8.09
C LYS A 132 16.32 6.46 -7.10
N PHE A 133 15.36 5.96 -6.33
CA PHE A 133 15.59 4.89 -5.35
C PHE A 133 14.91 3.60 -5.79
N THR A 134 15.60 2.49 -5.62
CA THR A 134 15.06 1.14 -5.83
C THR A 134 15.55 0.16 -4.79
N VAL A 135 14.75 -0.86 -4.57
CA VAL A 135 15.16 -2.08 -3.88
C VAL A 135 15.48 -3.18 -4.90
N ALA A 136 16.46 -3.97 -4.59
CA ALA A 136 16.94 -5.03 -5.47
C ALA A 136 17.33 -6.27 -4.68
N MET A 137 17.31 -7.42 -5.34
CA MET A 137 17.76 -8.66 -4.75
C MET A 137 18.74 -9.36 -5.68
N VAL A 138 19.80 -9.90 -5.10
CA VAL A 138 20.85 -10.66 -5.77
C VAL A 138 21.10 -11.99 -5.04
N THR A 139 21.86 -12.89 -5.67
CA THR A 139 22.35 -14.09 -4.98
C THR A 139 23.38 -13.71 -3.89
N LYS A 140 23.63 -14.59 -2.92
CA LYS A 140 24.69 -14.38 -1.91
C LYS A 140 26.03 -14.02 -2.54
N LYS A 141 26.43 -14.73 -3.61
CA LYS A 141 27.68 -14.45 -4.36
C LYS A 141 27.63 -13.09 -5.08
N GLY A 142 26.46 -12.64 -5.49
CA GLY A 142 26.25 -11.29 -6.05
C GLY A 142 26.41 -10.22 -4.97
N PHE A 143 25.88 -10.46 -3.78
CA PHE A 143 25.95 -9.58 -2.63
C PHE A 143 27.38 -9.39 -2.10
N GLU A 144 28.17 -10.46 -2.08
CA GLU A 144 29.59 -10.46 -1.67
C GLU A 144 30.50 -9.64 -2.60
N ARG A 145 30.02 -9.20 -3.76
CA ARG A 145 30.76 -8.31 -4.67
C ARG A 145 30.84 -6.86 -4.19
N PHE A 146 29.94 -6.46 -3.29
CA PHE A 146 29.89 -5.12 -2.71
C PHE A 146 30.71 -5.04 -1.43
N SER A 147 31.26 -3.84 -1.12
CA SER A 147 32.01 -3.60 0.11
C SER A 147 31.14 -3.89 1.35
N ASP A 148 31.78 -4.36 2.41
CA ASP A 148 31.13 -4.55 3.71
C ASP A 148 31.02 -3.23 4.49
N ASP A 149 31.68 -2.15 4.05
CA ASP A 149 31.54 -0.82 4.65
C ASP A 149 30.12 -0.26 4.54
N GLU A 150 29.36 -0.76 3.55
CA GLU A 150 27.96 -0.37 3.30
C GLU A 150 26.95 -1.38 3.90
N LEU A 151 27.41 -2.34 4.71
CA LEU A 151 26.59 -3.40 5.25
C LEU A 151 25.79 -2.92 6.48
N HIS A 152 24.49 -2.99 6.39
CA HIS A 152 23.55 -2.73 7.48
C HIS A 152 23.08 -4.04 8.10
N TYR A 153 23.32 -4.22 9.40
CA TYR A 153 22.85 -5.38 10.16
C TYR A 153 21.38 -5.22 10.56
N CYS A 154 20.49 -5.36 9.60
CA CYS A 154 19.05 -5.22 9.79
C CYS A 154 18.40 -6.57 10.09
N TYR A 155 17.48 -6.58 11.05
CA TYR A 155 16.75 -7.74 11.51
C TYR A 155 15.26 -7.46 11.47
N ALA A 156 14.51 -8.23 10.69
CA ALA A 156 13.05 -8.22 10.74
C ALA A 156 12.55 -9.19 11.79
N TYR A 157 11.47 -8.84 12.48
CA TYR A 157 10.79 -9.73 13.39
C TYR A 157 9.33 -9.95 13.01
N ARG A 158 8.83 -11.15 13.31
CA ARG A 158 7.40 -11.49 13.23
C ARG A 158 6.97 -12.16 14.52
N TRP A 159 5.79 -11.76 15.02
CA TRP A 159 5.21 -12.39 16.20
C TRP A 159 4.83 -13.85 15.90
N ASN A 160 5.12 -14.75 16.83
CA ASN A 160 4.68 -16.14 16.71
C ASN A 160 3.16 -16.28 16.82
N TYR A 161 2.50 -15.37 17.57
CA TYR A 161 1.05 -15.29 17.69
C TYR A 161 0.52 -14.13 16.83
N ARG A 162 -0.39 -14.44 15.90
CA ARG A 162 -0.91 -13.48 14.91
C ARG A 162 -2.21 -12.77 15.35
N GLY A 163 -2.75 -13.07 16.53
CA GLY A 163 -4.01 -12.50 17.01
C GLY A 163 -3.84 -11.33 18.00
N TYR A 164 -2.70 -10.65 18.02
CA TYR A 164 -2.54 -9.43 18.82
C TYR A 164 -3.35 -8.29 18.20
N SER A 165 -3.99 -7.46 19.07
CA SER A 165 -4.49 -6.16 18.63
C SER A 165 -3.32 -5.24 18.28
N GLU A 166 -3.55 -4.23 17.45
CA GLU A 166 -2.53 -3.25 17.05
C GLU A 166 -1.84 -2.63 18.27
N GLN A 167 -2.62 -2.20 19.27
CA GLN A 167 -2.07 -1.65 20.51
C GLN A 167 -1.15 -2.64 21.21
N LYS A 168 -1.58 -3.88 21.36
CA LYS A 168 -0.78 -4.91 22.06
C LYS A 168 0.48 -5.28 21.28
N ALA A 169 0.41 -5.31 19.95
CA ALA A 169 1.58 -5.53 19.10
C ALA A 169 2.57 -4.36 19.22
N SER A 170 2.05 -3.12 19.28
CA SER A 170 2.85 -1.92 19.50
C SER A 170 3.55 -1.93 20.85
N ASP A 171 2.82 -2.23 21.96
CA ASP A 171 3.38 -2.30 23.31
C ASP A 171 4.51 -3.34 23.38
N LYS A 172 4.29 -4.54 22.81
CA LYS A 172 5.32 -5.57 22.73
C LYS A 172 6.54 -5.17 21.89
N SER A 173 6.32 -4.37 20.85
CA SER A 173 7.42 -3.82 20.05
C SER A 173 8.24 -2.82 20.84
N ASP A 174 7.62 -2.06 21.76
CA ASP A 174 8.33 -1.17 22.66
C ASP A 174 9.16 -1.96 23.68
N ASP A 175 8.65 -3.07 24.22
CA ASP A 175 9.42 -3.99 25.07
C ASP A 175 10.67 -4.50 24.35
N VAL A 176 10.54 -4.92 23.09
CA VAL A 176 11.67 -5.36 22.26
C VAL A 176 12.67 -4.22 22.04
N LYS A 177 12.18 -3.01 21.77
CA LYS A 177 13.01 -1.82 21.59
C LYS A 177 13.82 -1.51 22.85
N ASP A 178 13.22 -1.64 24.01
CA ASP A 178 13.90 -1.37 25.28
C ASP A 178 15.00 -2.40 25.58
N ILE A 179 14.75 -3.69 25.31
CA ILE A 179 15.79 -4.74 25.37
C ILE A 179 16.96 -4.39 24.42
N LEU A 180 16.67 -3.89 23.24
CA LEU A 180 17.71 -3.53 22.25
C LEU A 180 18.50 -2.29 22.68
N LYS A 181 17.83 -1.27 23.27
CA LYS A 181 18.49 -0.06 23.80
C LYS A 181 19.50 -0.39 24.89
N GLU A 182 19.20 -1.35 25.77
CA GLU A 182 20.12 -1.79 26.84
C GLU A 182 21.45 -2.30 26.28
N THR A 183 21.51 -2.77 25.03
CA THR A 183 22.75 -3.21 24.41
C THR A 183 23.66 -2.06 23.99
N GLY A 184 23.14 -0.85 23.81
CA GLY A 184 23.83 0.30 23.25
C GLY A 184 24.18 0.16 21.76
N LEU A 185 23.70 -0.88 21.08
CA LEU A 185 24.02 -1.19 19.67
C LEU A 185 22.91 -0.84 18.69
N LEU A 186 21.73 -0.45 19.19
CA LEU A 186 20.57 -0.11 18.37
C LEU A 186 20.82 1.20 17.63
N THR A 187 20.76 1.17 16.30
CA THR A 187 20.87 2.35 15.43
C THR A 187 19.52 2.80 14.88
N ASP A 188 18.63 1.86 14.60
CA ASP A 188 17.28 2.16 14.12
C ASP A 188 16.26 1.11 14.57
N PHE A 189 15.00 1.53 14.79
CA PHE A 189 13.90 0.64 15.15
C PHE A 189 12.59 1.14 14.56
N VAL A 190 11.97 0.35 13.70
CA VAL A 190 10.74 0.71 12.99
C VAL A 190 9.70 -0.41 13.20
N LYS A 191 8.54 -0.06 13.74
CA LYS A 191 7.36 -0.93 13.79
C LYS A 191 6.73 -0.98 12.39
N ALA A 192 6.05 -2.06 12.03
CA ALA A 192 5.35 -2.14 10.74
C ALA A 192 4.28 -1.05 10.59
N SER A 193 3.58 -0.70 11.70
CA SER A 193 2.61 0.40 11.74
C SER A 193 3.21 1.77 11.44
N ASP A 194 4.49 1.95 11.76
CA ASP A 194 5.21 3.21 11.62
C ASP A 194 6.08 3.24 10.35
N ASN A 195 6.10 2.14 9.60
CA ASN A 195 6.91 1.99 8.40
C ASN A 195 6.15 2.51 7.16
N GLN A 196 6.47 3.71 6.72
CA GLN A 196 5.85 4.34 5.56
C GLN A 196 5.95 3.48 4.29
N ALA A 197 7.06 2.76 4.10
CA ALA A 197 7.22 1.87 2.95
C ALA A 197 6.17 0.74 2.92
N ILE A 198 5.67 0.32 4.09
CA ILE A 198 4.63 -0.70 4.21
C ILE A 198 3.22 -0.07 4.20
N THR A 199 3.01 1.01 4.99
CA THR A 199 1.66 1.53 5.28
C THR A 199 1.13 2.47 4.21
N PHE A 200 2.00 3.12 3.43
CA PHE A 200 1.65 4.20 2.51
C PHE A 200 0.46 3.89 1.61
N THR A 201 0.48 2.76 0.91
CA THR A 201 -0.62 2.41 -0.01
C THR A 201 -1.93 2.17 0.73
N GLY A 202 -1.88 1.59 1.92
CA GLY A 202 -3.08 1.37 2.75
C GLY A 202 -3.68 2.67 3.27
N GLU A 203 -2.86 3.61 3.69
CA GLU A 203 -3.26 4.93 4.18
C GLU A 203 -3.78 5.82 3.05
N ASP A 204 -3.10 5.83 1.91
CA ASP A 204 -3.49 6.57 0.70
C ASP A 204 -4.86 6.11 0.20
N MET A 205 -5.06 4.80 0.04
CA MET A 205 -6.37 4.24 -0.32
C MET A 205 -7.46 4.55 0.70
N GLY A 206 -7.14 4.59 1.98
CA GLY A 206 -8.06 4.98 3.05
C GLY A 206 -8.48 6.44 2.95
N GLY A 207 -7.54 7.34 2.69
CA GLY A 207 -7.76 8.75 2.47
C GLY A 207 -8.63 9.03 1.23
N ASP A 208 -8.33 8.37 0.13
CA ASP A 208 -9.09 8.47 -1.12
C ASP A 208 -10.55 8.04 -0.93
N LEU A 209 -10.80 6.95 -0.21
CA LEU A 209 -12.14 6.48 0.10
C LEU A 209 -12.97 7.53 0.85
N VAL A 210 -12.39 8.15 1.89
CA VAL A 210 -13.03 9.20 2.68
C VAL A 210 -13.34 10.42 1.80
N MET A 211 -12.41 10.82 0.95
CA MET A 211 -12.58 11.93 0.01
C MET A 211 -13.71 11.66 -0.99
N ILE A 212 -13.76 10.47 -1.59
CA ILE A 212 -14.80 10.06 -2.54
C ILE A 212 -16.17 10.04 -1.86
N ILE A 213 -16.28 9.47 -0.65
CA ILE A 213 -17.53 9.45 0.12
C ILE A 213 -17.99 10.87 0.43
N THR A 214 -17.08 11.74 0.85
CA THR A 214 -17.40 13.15 1.15
C THR A 214 -17.92 13.88 -0.09
N LEU A 215 -17.23 13.70 -1.23
CA LEU A 215 -17.66 14.27 -2.51
C LEU A 215 -19.06 13.77 -2.92
N LEU A 216 -19.32 12.47 -2.74
CA LEU A 216 -20.63 11.87 -3.02
C LEU A 216 -21.75 12.51 -2.19
N TYR A 217 -21.53 12.78 -0.88
CA TYR A 217 -22.48 13.49 -0.06
C TYR A 217 -22.74 14.91 -0.54
N ILE A 218 -21.70 15.65 -0.92
CA ILE A 218 -21.84 17.01 -1.46
C ILE A 218 -22.70 16.98 -2.73
N VAL A 219 -22.41 16.07 -3.66
CA VAL A 219 -23.17 15.91 -4.90
C VAL A 219 -24.63 15.55 -4.60
N MET A 220 -24.90 14.67 -3.64
CA MET A 220 -26.28 14.35 -3.23
C MET A 220 -27.05 15.56 -2.72
N VAL A 221 -26.44 16.41 -1.89
CA VAL A 221 -27.08 17.64 -1.38
C VAL A 221 -27.38 18.60 -2.52
N VAL A 222 -26.44 18.81 -3.45
CA VAL A 222 -26.65 19.66 -4.62
C VAL A 222 -27.79 19.14 -5.51
N LEU A 223 -27.83 17.84 -5.79
CA LEU A 223 -28.90 17.23 -6.58
C LEU A 223 -30.26 17.37 -5.88
N ALA A 224 -30.33 17.13 -4.57
CA ALA A 224 -31.57 17.32 -3.81
C ALA A 224 -32.08 18.76 -3.91
N PHE A 225 -31.21 19.75 -3.82
CA PHE A 225 -31.55 21.15 -3.99
C PHE A 225 -32.06 21.45 -5.40
N VAL A 226 -31.39 20.98 -6.43
CA VAL A 226 -31.78 21.14 -7.83
C VAL A 226 -33.17 20.50 -8.05
N PHE A 227 -33.39 19.29 -7.54
CA PHE A 227 -34.69 18.63 -7.64
C PHE A 227 -35.80 19.43 -6.93
N ALA A 228 -35.55 19.97 -5.74
CA ALA A 228 -36.51 20.78 -5.01
C ALA A 228 -36.92 22.03 -5.79
N VAL A 229 -35.93 22.76 -6.34
CA VAL A 229 -36.17 23.96 -7.15
C VAL A 229 -36.93 23.62 -8.44
N THR A 230 -36.51 22.56 -9.14
CA THR A 230 -37.15 22.13 -10.39
C THR A 230 -38.61 21.70 -10.15
N THR A 231 -38.85 20.90 -9.11
CA THR A 231 -40.21 20.45 -8.74
C THR A 231 -41.10 21.64 -8.40
N ARG A 232 -40.58 22.58 -7.61
CA ARG A 232 -41.32 23.82 -7.30
C ARG A 232 -41.68 24.62 -8.55
N SER A 233 -40.72 24.84 -9.45
CA SER A 233 -40.95 25.54 -10.71
C SER A 233 -42.01 24.84 -11.58
N THR A 234 -41.96 23.50 -11.66
CA THR A 234 -42.94 22.71 -12.40
C THR A 234 -44.37 22.88 -11.81
N ILE A 235 -44.50 22.79 -10.48
CA ILE A 235 -45.80 22.98 -9.81
C ILE A 235 -46.32 24.40 -10.04
N GLU A 236 -45.48 25.42 -9.96
CA GLU A 236 -45.88 26.81 -10.21
C GLU A 236 -46.35 27.03 -11.66
N LYS A 237 -45.69 26.44 -12.64
CA LYS A 237 -46.08 26.51 -14.07
C LYS A 237 -47.42 25.81 -14.34
N GLU A 238 -47.68 24.71 -13.66
CA GLU A 238 -48.88 23.90 -13.84
C GLU A 238 -50.01 24.24 -12.83
N ALA A 239 -49.89 25.33 -12.07
CA ALA A 239 -50.83 25.71 -11.03
C ALA A 239 -52.28 25.87 -11.57
N SER A 240 -52.44 26.37 -12.79
CA SER A 240 -53.77 26.49 -13.46
C SER A 240 -54.39 25.12 -13.74
N THR A 241 -53.60 24.19 -14.28
CA THR A 241 -53.99 22.80 -14.58
C THR A 241 -54.34 22.06 -13.29
N ILE A 242 -53.53 22.21 -12.25
CA ILE A 242 -53.78 21.65 -10.93
C ILE A 242 -55.09 22.20 -10.32
N GLY A 243 -55.32 23.49 -10.46
CA GLY A 243 -56.57 24.14 -10.02
C GLY A 243 -57.81 23.57 -10.72
N THR A 244 -57.74 23.40 -12.04
CA THR A 244 -58.83 22.81 -12.85
C THR A 244 -59.10 21.36 -12.46
N LEU A 245 -58.09 20.55 -12.27
CA LEU A 245 -58.23 19.16 -11.84
C LEU A 245 -58.86 19.06 -10.44
N ARG A 246 -58.48 19.96 -9.54
CA ARG A 246 -59.11 20.04 -8.22
C ARG A 246 -60.60 20.45 -8.28
N ALA A 247 -60.97 21.35 -9.19
CA ALA A 247 -62.35 21.72 -9.40
C ALA A 247 -63.18 20.56 -10.00
N LEU A 248 -62.54 19.66 -10.75
CA LEU A 248 -63.14 18.43 -11.28
C LEU A 248 -63.24 17.30 -10.23
N GLY A 249 -62.79 17.53 -8.98
CA GLY A 249 -62.94 16.57 -7.87
C GLY A 249 -61.70 15.70 -7.57
N TYR A 250 -60.57 15.93 -8.21
CA TYR A 250 -59.34 15.20 -7.89
C TYR A 250 -58.83 15.55 -6.48
N THR A 251 -58.48 14.55 -5.72
CA THR A 251 -57.91 14.70 -4.38
C THR A 251 -56.43 15.13 -4.42
N ARG A 252 -55.98 15.74 -3.32
CA ARG A 252 -54.54 16.08 -3.18
C ARG A 252 -53.61 14.87 -3.34
N GLY A 253 -54.02 13.72 -2.81
CA GLY A 253 -53.22 12.50 -2.88
C GLY A 253 -53.04 11.98 -4.31
N GLU A 254 -54.08 12.06 -5.12
CA GLU A 254 -54.01 11.65 -6.55
C GLU A 254 -53.08 12.57 -7.33
N LEU A 255 -53.13 13.87 -7.12
CA LEU A 255 -52.25 14.84 -7.76
C LEU A 255 -50.77 14.63 -7.34
N ILE A 256 -50.52 14.49 -6.04
CA ILE A 256 -49.16 14.20 -5.53
C ILE A 256 -48.63 12.91 -6.15
N ARG A 257 -49.41 11.84 -6.18
CA ARG A 257 -49.03 10.57 -6.77
C ARG A 257 -48.67 10.72 -8.27
N HIS A 258 -49.48 11.48 -9.00
CA HIS A 258 -49.24 11.74 -10.43
C HIS A 258 -47.91 12.45 -10.66
N TYR A 259 -47.62 13.54 -9.94
CA TYR A 259 -46.39 14.30 -10.10
C TYR A 259 -45.12 13.58 -9.55
N LEU A 260 -45.29 12.69 -8.56
CA LEU A 260 -44.15 11.91 -8.04
C LEU A 260 -43.84 10.65 -8.86
N THR A 261 -44.76 10.17 -9.69
CA THR A 261 -44.59 8.93 -10.44
C THR A 261 -43.37 9.01 -11.35
N LEU A 262 -43.18 10.07 -12.11
CA LEU A 262 -42.03 10.23 -13.02
C LEU A 262 -40.70 10.31 -12.30
N PRO A 263 -40.48 11.17 -11.28
CA PRO A 263 -39.24 11.19 -10.50
C PRO A 263 -38.88 9.85 -9.87
N ILE A 264 -39.87 9.13 -9.34
CA ILE A 264 -39.65 7.81 -8.72
C ILE A 264 -39.14 6.81 -9.76
N TRP A 265 -39.76 6.73 -10.95
CA TRP A 265 -39.31 5.83 -12.02
C TRP A 265 -37.93 6.19 -12.53
N VAL A 266 -37.63 7.46 -12.73
CA VAL A 266 -36.30 7.92 -13.15
C VAL A 266 -35.25 7.51 -12.11
N THR A 267 -35.51 7.71 -10.83
CA THR A 267 -34.59 7.33 -9.75
C THR A 267 -34.35 5.83 -9.71
N LEU A 268 -35.40 5.01 -9.82
CA LEU A 268 -35.27 3.54 -9.82
C LEU A 268 -34.48 3.03 -11.01
N ILE A 269 -34.77 3.52 -12.21
CA ILE A 269 -34.03 3.14 -13.43
C ILE A 269 -32.57 3.56 -13.32
N SER A 270 -32.28 4.78 -12.87
CA SER A 270 -30.93 5.29 -12.68
C SER A 270 -30.17 4.48 -11.63
N ALA A 271 -30.81 4.08 -10.53
CA ALA A 271 -30.21 3.24 -9.50
C ALA A 271 -29.82 1.85 -10.06
N VAL A 272 -30.69 1.23 -10.86
CA VAL A 272 -30.39 -0.07 -11.49
C VAL A 272 -29.21 0.06 -12.47
N ILE A 273 -29.24 1.05 -13.35
CA ILE A 273 -28.18 1.30 -14.32
C ILE A 273 -26.84 1.59 -13.60
N GLY A 274 -26.86 2.44 -12.58
CA GLY A 274 -25.68 2.79 -11.80
C GLY A 274 -25.06 1.59 -11.10
N ASN A 275 -25.88 0.70 -10.52
CA ASN A 275 -25.38 -0.53 -9.90
C ASN A 275 -24.77 -1.50 -10.92
N ILE A 276 -25.40 -1.65 -12.10
CA ILE A 276 -24.88 -2.53 -13.16
C ILE A 276 -23.53 -1.99 -13.66
N LEU A 277 -23.44 -0.68 -13.96
CA LEU A 277 -22.21 -0.05 -14.40
C LEU A 277 -21.10 -0.13 -13.33
N GLY A 278 -21.44 0.15 -12.06
CA GLY A 278 -20.49 0.03 -10.97
C GLY A 278 -19.94 -1.38 -10.81
N TYR A 279 -20.79 -2.40 -10.91
CA TYR A 279 -20.36 -3.79 -10.82
C TYR A 279 -19.49 -4.23 -12.02
N THR A 280 -19.82 -3.79 -13.24
CA THR A 280 -19.03 -4.14 -14.43
C THR A 280 -17.67 -3.46 -14.41
N CYS A 281 -17.60 -2.16 -14.08
CA CYS A 281 -16.34 -1.44 -13.99
C CYS A 281 -15.40 -1.98 -12.88
N MET A 282 -15.97 -2.47 -11.75
CA MET A 282 -15.15 -3.09 -10.69
C MET A 282 -14.61 -4.49 -11.04
N LYS A 283 -15.09 -5.13 -12.10
CA LYS A 283 -14.57 -6.43 -12.53
C LYS A 283 -13.31 -6.33 -13.37
N ASP A 284 -13.07 -5.19 -13.99
CA ASP A 284 -11.97 -4.95 -14.92
C ASP A 284 -10.78 -4.22 -14.25
N VAL A 285 -10.85 -3.99 -12.93
CA VAL A 285 -9.80 -3.47 -12.05
C VAL A 285 -9.35 -4.54 -11.06
#